data_42aaca45374874186d68794197dcc7e3
#
_entry.id   42aaca45374874186d68794197dcc7e3
#
_cell.length_a   1.000
_cell.length_b   1.000
_cell.length_c   1.000
_cell.angle_alpha   90.00
_cell.angle_beta   90.00
_cell.angle_gamma   90.00
#
_symmetry.space_group_name_H-M   'P 1'
#
loop_
_entity.id
_entity.type
_entity.pdbx_description
1 polymer ?
#
loop_
_entity_poly.entity_id
_entity_poly.type
_entity_poly.pdbx_seq_one_letter_code
_entity_poly.pdbx_strand_id
1 'polypeptide(L)'
;MKPPWLPLASLAIALPLSGCGGPPSNEEAEKAFAVLLTQSGAGQITSIQDFQLAGCVKAQEMEGYRCDTTGNVSINIGDHQVPVPVSKNLRYAKESGKWRAYAK
;
A
#
# COMPACT_ATOMS: atom_id res chain seq x y z
N MET A 1 9.79 -20.63 -42.92
CA MET A 1 9.84 -20.55 -42.30
C MET A 1 9.76 -19.88 -41.47
N LYS A 2 9.79 -19.80 -41.07
CA LYS A 2 9.75 -19.33 -40.15
C LYS A 2 9.07 -18.78 -39.45
N PRO A 3 8.79 -18.59 -39.24
CA PRO A 3 8.05 -18.11 -38.58
C PRO A 3 7.83 -18.07 -37.40
N PRO A 4 8.23 -18.35 -36.88
CA PRO A 4 8.08 -18.54 -35.71
C PRO A 4 7.88 -17.50 -34.89
N TRP A 5 8.32 -17.12 -34.64
CA TRP A 5 8.27 -16.29 -33.80
C TRP A 5 7.23 -15.84 -33.33
N LEU A 6 6.92 -15.77 -33.57
CA LEU A 6 5.96 -15.37 -33.16
C LEU A 6 5.54 -15.42 -32.00
N PRO A 7 5.77 -15.90 -31.67
CA PRO A 7 5.34 -16.12 -30.54
C PRO A 7 5.41 -15.25 -29.61
N LEU A 8 5.87 -15.13 -29.65
CA LEU A 8 5.95 -14.56 -28.85
C LEU A 8 5.23 -13.86 -28.37
N ALA A 9 5.27 -13.75 -28.53
CA ALA A 9 4.64 -12.98 -28.18
C ALA A 9 3.92 -13.16 -27.28
N SER A 10 3.86 -13.61 -27.13
CA SER A 10 3.23 -13.86 -26.30
C SER A 10 3.23 -13.51 -25.23
N LEU A 11 3.59 -13.45 -25.03
CA LEU A 11 3.62 -13.32 -24.12
C LEU A 11 3.32 -12.44 -23.40
N ALA A 12 3.86 -12.27 -23.27
CA ALA A 12 3.83 -11.25 -22.64
C ALA A 12 2.67 -10.97 -22.18
N ILE A 13 2.27 -11.08 -22.51
CA ILE A 13 1.13 -10.96 -22.30
C ILE A 13 0.74 -11.09 -21.11
N ALA A 14 1.08 -11.66 -20.82
CA ALA A 14 0.64 -11.97 -19.77
C ALA A 14 0.73 -11.06 -18.82
N LEU A 15 1.40 -10.79 -18.70
CA LEU A 15 1.62 -10.07 -17.85
C LEU A 15 0.80 -9.24 -17.32
N PRO A 16 0.64 -8.68 -17.78
CA PRO A 16 -0.07 -7.63 -17.36
C PRO A 16 -1.06 -8.02 -16.44
N LEU A 17 -1.70 -8.78 -16.79
CA LEU A 17 -2.70 -9.13 -16.03
C LEU A 17 -2.28 -9.26 -14.75
N SER A 18 -1.23 -9.59 -14.62
CA SER A 18 -0.87 -9.85 -13.35
C SER A 18 -1.18 -8.76 -12.48
N GLY A 19 -0.98 -7.67 -12.77
CA GLY A 19 -1.16 -6.71 -11.81
C GLY A 19 -2.53 -6.39 -11.52
N CYS A 20 -3.38 -7.05 -12.10
CA CYS A 20 -4.69 -6.63 -11.99
C CYS A 20 -5.33 -6.80 -10.73
N GLY A 21 -5.03 -7.45 -9.90
CA GLY A 21 -5.79 -7.62 -8.69
C GLY A 21 -4.88 -7.76 -7.54
N GLY A 22 -5.39 -8.04 -6.42
CA GLY A 22 -4.60 -8.29 -5.26
C GLY A 22 -4.33 -7.08 -4.42
N PRO A 23 -3.88 -7.30 -3.21
CA PRO A 23 -3.62 -6.21 -2.28
C PRO A 23 -2.36 -5.44 -2.67
N PRO A 24 -2.16 -4.28 -2.07
CA PRO A 24 -0.96 -3.50 -2.36
C PRO A 24 0.28 -4.19 -1.81
N SER A 25 1.43 -3.86 -2.39
CA SER A 25 2.67 -4.31 -1.82
C SER A 25 2.96 -3.52 -0.55
N ASN A 26 3.92 -3.95 0.24
CA ASN A 26 4.31 -3.20 1.43
C ASN A 26 4.72 -1.79 1.06
N GLU A 27 5.48 -1.64 -0.02
CA GLU A 27 5.93 -0.33 -0.42
C GLU A 27 4.79 0.58 -0.84
N GLU A 28 3.85 0.05 -1.61
CA GLU A 28 2.71 0.84 -2.03
C GLU A 28 1.84 1.22 -0.85
N ALA A 29 1.64 0.30 0.07
CA ALA A 29 0.83 0.56 1.23
C ALA A 29 1.49 1.56 2.17
N GLU A 30 2.80 1.48 2.30
CA GLU A 30 3.51 2.40 3.17
C GLU A 30 3.37 3.84 2.67
N LYS A 31 3.43 4.04 1.37
CA LYS A 31 3.26 5.38 0.82
C LYS A 31 1.84 5.87 1.07
N ALA A 32 0.85 5.01 0.88
CA ALA A 32 -0.54 5.40 1.12
C ALA A 32 -0.78 5.70 2.58
N PHE A 33 -0.15 4.92 3.47
CA PHE A 33 -0.28 5.13 4.89
C PHE A 33 0.34 6.46 5.31
N ALA A 34 1.48 6.81 4.73
CA ALA A 34 2.13 8.08 5.04
C ALA A 34 1.22 9.26 4.68
N VAL A 35 0.54 9.18 3.54
CA VAL A 35 -0.38 10.23 3.15
C VAL A 35 -1.54 10.32 4.13
N LEU A 36 -2.07 9.19 4.55
CA LEU A 36 -3.18 9.17 5.49
C LEU A 36 -2.77 9.84 6.81
N LEU A 37 -1.58 9.52 7.30
CA LEU A 37 -1.11 10.11 8.54
C LEU A 37 -0.94 11.62 8.40
N THR A 38 -0.42 12.06 7.28
CA THR A 38 -0.24 13.48 7.05
C THR A 38 -1.59 14.19 7.01
N GLN A 39 -2.57 13.59 6.37
CA GLN A 39 -3.88 14.20 6.26
C GLN A 39 -4.63 14.19 7.59
N SER A 40 -4.32 13.26 8.46
CA SER A 40 -5.02 13.19 9.73
C SER A 40 -4.47 14.16 10.77
N GLY A 41 -3.44 14.91 10.42
CA GLY A 41 -2.91 15.89 11.36
C GLY A 41 -2.05 15.29 12.44
N ALA A 42 -1.45 14.14 12.18
CA ALA A 42 -0.65 13.47 13.18
C ALA A 42 0.66 14.19 13.49
N GLY A 43 0.94 15.29 12.82
CA GLY A 43 2.17 16.00 13.04
C GLY A 43 3.16 15.74 11.93
N GLN A 44 4.40 16.11 12.16
CA GLN A 44 5.41 15.98 11.13
C GLN A 44 6.06 14.60 11.24
N ILE A 45 5.82 13.79 10.24
CA ILE A 45 6.33 12.44 10.22
C ILE A 45 7.70 12.44 9.57
N THR A 46 8.69 11.91 10.26
CA THR A 46 10.05 11.89 9.75
C THR A 46 10.43 10.55 9.17
N SER A 47 9.87 9.46 9.67
CA SER A 47 10.15 8.16 9.09
C SER A 47 9.11 7.14 9.54
N ILE A 48 9.01 6.08 8.77
CA ILE A 48 8.19 4.93 9.12
C ILE A 48 9.11 3.73 9.04
N GLN A 49 9.17 2.95 10.11
CA GLN A 49 10.04 1.80 10.17
C GLN A 49 9.26 0.55 10.47
N ASP A 50 9.76 -0.57 10.01
CA ASP A 50 9.15 -1.88 10.26
C ASP A 50 7.71 -1.95 9.79
N PHE A 51 7.40 -1.29 8.70
CA PHE A 51 6.06 -1.29 8.15
C PHE A 51 5.75 -2.66 7.57
N GLN A 52 4.62 -3.22 7.96
CA GLN A 52 4.18 -4.51 7.44
C GLN A 52 2.69 -4.57 7.32
N LEU A 53 2.25 -5.29 6.30
CA LEU A 53 0.86 -5.62 6.11
C LEU A 53 0.68 -7.11 6.37
N ALA A 54 -0.45 -7.46 6.93
CA ALA A 54 -0.79 -8.86 7.15
C ALA A 54 -2.29 -9.03 7.03
N GLY A 55 -2.70 -10.23 6.71
CA GLY A 55 -4.12 -10.55 6.70
C GLY A 55 -4.96 -9.73 5.78
N CYS A 56 -4.43 -9.38 4.62
CA CYS A 56 -5.19 -8.59 3.67
C CYS A 56 -6.34 -9.40 3.11
N VAL A 57 -7.56 -8.87 3.25
CA VAL A 57 -8.74 -9.51 2.71
C VAL A 57 -9.52 -8.48 1.92
N LYS A 58 -10.21 -8.92 0.91
CA LYS A 58 -10.96 -8.01 0.08
C LYS A 58 -12.07 -7.38 0.91
N ALA A 59 -12.19 -6.06 0.81
CA ALA A 59 -13.24 -5.35 1.52
C ALA A 59 -14.58 -5.72 0.91
N GLN A 60 -15.60 -5.86 1.76
CA GLN A 60 -16.87 -6.36 1.27
C GLN A 60 -17.84 -5.29 0.87
N GLU A 61 -17.78 -4.16 1.49
CA GLU A 61 -18.75 -3.12 1.21
C GLU A 61 -18.22 -2.02 0.32
N MET A 62 -16.92 -1.99 0.11
CA MET A 62 -16.28 -0.93 -0.64
C MET A 62 -15.13 -1.53 -1.40
N GLU A 63 -14.61 -0.80 -2.35
CA GLU A 63 -13.46 -1.28 -3.08
C GLU A 63 -12.22 -1.32 -2.22
N GLY A 64 -11.34 -2.22 -2.53
CA GLY A 64 -10.06 -2.28 -1.88
C GLY A 64 -9.90 -3.49 -0.99
N TYR A 65 -8.88 -3.43 -0.17
CA TYR A 65 -8.51 -4.53 0.72
C TYR A 65 -8.33 -4.00 2.13
N ARG A 66 -8.77 -4.76 3.10
CA ARG A 66 -8.53 -4.43 4.48
C ARG A 66 -7.33 -5.22 4.94
N CYS A 67 -6.33 -4.53 5.44
CA CYS A 67 -5.10 -5.16 5.87
C CYS A 67 -4.74 -4.70 7.26
N ASP A 68 -4.21 -5.62 8.05
CA ASP A 68 -3.66 -5.25 9.34
C ASP A 68 -2.34 -4.55 9.06
N THR A 69 -2.20 -3.35 9.57
CA THR A 69 -1.06 -2.51 9.31
C THR A 69 -0.30 -2.28 10.60
N THR A 70 0.99 -2.59 10.60
CA THR A 70 1.83 -2.35 11.75
C THR A 70 3.07 -1.60 11.33
N GLY A 71 3.66 -0.88 12.26
CA GLY A 71 4.89 -0.16 12.02
C GLY A 71 5.20 0.79 13.14
N ASN A 72 6.36 1.40 13.06
CA ASN A 72 6.77 2.42 14.01
C ASN A 72 6.93 3.73 13.26
N VAL A 73 6.20 4.74 13.68
CA VAL A 73 6.21 6.03 13.04
C VAL A 73 6.96 7.00 13.93
N SER A 74 7.95 7.69 13.37
CA SER A 74 8.66 8.70 14.12
C SER A 74 8.05 10.05 13.81
N ILE A 75 7.59 10.73 14.84
CA ILE A 75 6.91 12.01 14.71
C ILE A 75 7.76 13.07 15.41
N ASN A 76 7.89 14.20 14.76
CA ASN A 76 8.64 15.29 15.33
C ASN A 76 7.70 16.14 16.15
N ILE A 77 7.96 16.23 17.46
CA ILE A 77 7.17 17.05 18.36
C ILE A 77 8.14 18.00 19.03
N GLY A 78 8.07 19.28 18.65
CA GLY A 78 9.04 20.24 19.13
C GLY A 78 10.41 19.85 18.64
N ASP A 79 11.35 19.66 19.55
CA ASP A 79 12.70 19.29 19.21
C ASP A 79 12.95 17.80 19.33
N HIS A 80 11.91 17.02 19.58
CA HIS A 80 12.08 15.61 19.86
C HIS A 80 11.42 14.76 18.80
N GLN A 81 12.05 13.64 18.48
CA GLN A 81 11.42 12.62 17.68
C GLN A 81 10.85 11.57 18.60
N VAL A 82 9.57 11.29 18.43
CA VAL A 82 8.86 10.36 19.28
C VAL A 82 8.43 9.18 18.44
N PRO A 83 8.85 7.96 18.79
CA PRO A 83 8.39 6.78 18.07
C PRO A 83 6.99 6.42 18.53
N VAL A 84 6.11 6.19 17.59
CA VAL A 84 4.74 5.82 17.89
C VAL A 84 4.44 4.51 17.19
N PRO A 85 4.22 3.44 17.93
CA PRO A 85 3.86 2.17 17.32
C PRO A 85 2.43 2.25 16.80
N VAL A 86 2.22 1.69 15.63
CA VAL A 86 0.91 1.69 15.01
C VAL A 86 0.49 0.26 14.77
N SER A 87 -0.76 -0.05 15.06
CA SER A 87 -1.32 -1.35 14.77
C SER A 87 -2.81 -1.11 14.49
N LYS A 88 -3.17 -1.09 13.22
CA LYS A 88 -4.52 -0.77 12.83
C LYS A 88 -4.93 -1.56 11.60
N ASN A 89 -6.22 -1.83 11.49
CA ASN A 89 -6.77 -2.44 10.31
C ASN A 89 -7.23 -1.30 9.42
N LEU A 90 -6.61 -1.17 8.26
CA LEU A 90 -6.90 -0.07 7.35
C LEU A 90 -7.36 -0.63 6.01
N ARG A 91 -8.11 0.18 5.28
CA ARG A 91 -8.57 -0.19 3.96
C ARG A 91 -7.70 0.51 2.93
N TYR A 92 -7.17 -0.26 2.00
CA TYR A 92 -6.34 0.26 0.92
C TYR A 92 -7.09 0.07 -0.39
N ALA A 93 -7.24 1.12 -1.15
CA ALA A 93 -7.94 1.06 -2.42
C ALA A 93 -7.12 1.76 -3.48
N LYS A 94 -7.15 1.22 -4.70
CA LYS A 94 -6.43 1.81 -5.81
C LYS A 94 -7.36 2.74 -6.55
N GLU A 95 -6.99 4.00 -6.61
CA GLU A 95 -7.80 5.03 -7.24
C GLU A 95 -6.94 5.80 -8.21
N SER A 96 -7.36 5.84 -9.45
CA SER A 96 -6.62 6.56 -10.49
C SER A 96 -5.15 6.12 -10.55
N GLY A 97 -4.95 4.83 -10.40
CA GLY A 97 -3.60 4.28 -10.49
C GLY A 97 -2.77 4.39 -9.24
N LYS A 98 -3.30 4.96 -8.17
CA LYS A 98 -2.56 5.12 -6.94
C LYS A 98 -3.29 4.48 -5.79
N TRP A 99 -2.54 3.91 -4.87
CA TRP A 99 -3.14 3.33 -3.68
C TRP A 99 -3.39 4.42 -2.64
N ARG A 100 -4.53 4.34 -1.99
CA ARG A 100 -4.88 5.24 -0.91
C ARG A 100 -5.30 4.43 0.30
N ALA A 101 -5.01 4.94 1.48
CA ALA A 101 -5.35 4.27 2.72
C ALA A 101 -6.47 5.03 3.41
N TYR A 102 -7.40 4.27 3.99
CA TYR A 102 -8.54 4.85 4.68
C TYR A 102 -8.67 4.19 6.05
N ALA A 103 -9.01 5.00 7.03
CA ALA A 103 -9.18 4.49 8.38
C ALA A 103 -10.43 3.64 8.51
N LYS A 104 -11.33 3.75 7.56
CA LYS A 104 -12.56 2.94 7.59
C LYS A 104 -12.82 2.23 6.30
#